data_3a959239f327078707e86ee754ebbca5
#
_entry.id   3a959239f327078707e86ee754ebbca5
#
_cell.length_a   1.000
_cell.length_b   1.000
_cell.length_c   1.000
_cell.angle_alpha   90.00
_cell.angle_beta   90.00
_cell.angle_gamma   90.00
#
_symmetry.space_group_name_H-M   'P 1'
#
loop_
_entity.id
_entity.type
_entity.pdbx_description
1 polymer ?
#
loop_
_entity_poly.entity_id
_entity_poly.type
_entity_poly.pdbx_seq_one_letter_code
_entity_poly.pdbx_strand_id
1 'polypeptide(L)'
;YHVSYWGRPHDYLWLGTFSPALLYNQMSRAYDSGIRKMWILNVGDIKPAEYQIELFMDMAWNMDTVRSTGWKKHFAGFLHREFGSRADDILPLMTEHFRLAFIHKPEYMGNTRTEERDPKYTRISDLPFSEEEILERMDCCTRISDKVEKIGRSMRPADMDKYFQLVKYPVQASAQMNFKLLHAQLARHGKSEWEKSDAAYDSIASLTETYNRGFSNGGKWNGIMDCRPRRLPVFNKVERTPSAEPLPAFPVPAYEWNGIECTAGSFTACEGLGYEEKAVSVAPGDAIHFDFKTEADTSVLVELCLLPVHPVDGRNLRLSVSVDGGKEHSVDYATFGRSEEWKMNVLYNQALRRIVLPLDATGRKHRLTVKAVDEGVVVDQVRIYAPDDIAALQQKRKS
;
A
#
# COMPACT_ATOMS: atom_id res chain seq x y z
N TYR A 1 7.90 -21.25 5.72
CA TYR A 1 7.27 -19.93 5.68
C TYR A 1 5.98 -19.98 4.86
N HIS A 2 4.95 -19.27 5.31
CA HIS A 2 3.66 -19.23 4.66
C HIS A 2 3.34 -17.79 4.25
N VAL A 3 3.17 -17.58 2.95
CA VAL A 3 2.72 -16.32 2.36
C VAL A 3 1.26 -16.45 1.95
N SER A 4 0.47 -15.42 2.20
CA SER A 4 -0.93 -15.37 1.79
C SER A 4 -1.17 -14.13 0.94
N TYR A 5 -1.62 -14.34 -0.30
CA TYR A 5 -2.11 -13.27 -1.17
C TYR A 5 -3.58 -12.96 -0.91
N TRP A 6 -4.22 -13.81 -0.18
CA TRP A 6 -5.61 -13.72 0.17
C TRP A 6 -5.82 -14.04 1.65
N GLY A 7 -6.26 -13.08 2.43
CA GLY A 7 -6.34 -13.24 3.85
C GLY A 7 -7.13 -12.17 4.58
N ARG A 8 -7.01 -12.25 5.89
CA ARG A 8 -7.59 -11.28 6.83
C ARG A 8 -6.60 -10.14 7.06
N PRO A 9 -7.05 -8.94 7.41
CA PRO A 9 -8.42 -8.52 7.74
C PRO A 9 -9.29 -8.07 6.56
N HIS A 10 -8.85 -7.98 5.35
CA HIS A 10 -9.55 -7.59 4.11
C HIS A 10 -8.53 -7.32 3.01
N ASP A 11 -7.69 -8.28 2.81
CA ASP A 11 -6.45 -8.11 2.10
C ASP A 11 -6.45 -8.93 0.83
N TYR A 12 -6.13 -8.30 -0.30
CA TYR A 12 -5.88 -8.94 -1.60
C TYR A 12 -6.93 -9.99 -2.03
N LEU A 13 -8.21 -9.68 -1.89
CA LEU A 13 -9.28 -10.64 -2.08
C LEU A 13 -9.63 -10.90 -3.54
N TRP A 14 -9.30 -9.99 -4.45
CA TRP A 14 -9.91 -9.99 -5.76
C TRP A 14 -8.98 -9.60 -6.90
N LEU A 15 -8.25 -8.49 -6.79
CA LEU A 15 -7.56 -7.86 -7.92
C LEU A 15 -6.05 -8.16 -8.00
N GLY A 16 -5.57 -9.10 -7.20
CA GLY A 16 -4.15 -9.47 -7.22
C GLY A 16 -3.21 -8.31 -6.86
N THR A 17 -3.65 -7.42 -5.98
CA THR A 17 -2.96 -6.17 -5.62
C THR A 17 -1.81 -6.37 -4.62
N PHE A 18 -1.38 -7.60 -4.40
CA PHE A 18 -0.24 -7.88 -3.53
C PHE A 18 1.04 -7.29 -4.13
N SER A 19 1.75 -6.48 -3.35
CA SER A 19 2.96 -5.80 -3.82
C SER A 19 4.09 -6.80 -4.12
N PRO A 20 4.61 -6.84 -5.35
CA PRO A 20 5.79 -7.64 -5.68
C PRO A 20 7.03 -7.24 -4.88
N ALA A 21 7.19 -5.96 -4.58
CA ALA A 21 8.28 -5.45 -3.76
C ALA A 21 8.23 -5.99 -2.33
N LEU A 22 7.03 -6.04 -1.73
CA LEU A 22 6.82 -6.61 -0.40
C LEU A 22 7.13 -8.10 -0.38
N LEU A 23 6.64 -8.84 -1.39
CA LEU A 23 6.95 -10.26 -1.56
C LEU A 23 8.45 -10.49 -1.64
N TYR A 24 9.12 -9.80 -2.56
CA TYR A 24 10.56 -9.91 -2.76
C TYR A 24 11.35 -9.63 -1.47
N ASN A 25 11.02 -8.55 -0.77
CA ASN A 25 11.70 -8.17 0.47
C ASN A 25 11.49 -9.23 1.58
N GLN A 26 10.23 -9.63 1.84
CA GLN A 26 9.92 -10.55 2.94
C GLN A 26 10.45 -11.97 2.68
N MET A 27 10.38 -12.45 1.45
CA MET A 27 10.91 -13.77 1.11
C MET A 27 12.43 -13.79 1.09
N SER A 28 13.07 -12.70 0.69
CA SER A 28 14.54 -12.54 0.82
C SER A 28 14.98 -12.63 2.27
N ARG A 29 14.29 -11.91 3.17
CA ARG A 29 14.58 -11.97 4.62
C ARG A 29 14.34 -13.36 5.21
N ALA A 30 13.25 -14.01 4.84
CA ALA A 30 12.96 -15.38 5.27
C ALA A 30 14.07 -16.34 4.82
N TYR A 31 14.54 -16.20 3.59
CA TYR A 31 15.66 -17.00 3.06
C TYR A 31 16.96 -16.75 3.82
N ASP A 32 17.30 -15.50 4.11
CA ASP A 32 18.49 -15.13 4.89
C ASP A 32 18.43 -15.64 6.32
N SER A 33 17.25 -15.67 6.92
CA SER A 33 16.99 -16.25 8.24
C SER A 33 16.98 -17.80 8.23
N GLY A 34 17.39 -18.44 7.13
CA GLY A 34 17.57 -19.89 7.02
C GLY A 34 16.27 -20.66 6.69
N ILE A 35 15.18 -20.01 6.37
CA ILE A 35 13.92 -20.66 5.99
C ILE A 35 13.98 -21.06 4.51
N ARG A 36 14.49 -22.28 4.24
CA ARG A 36 14.78 -22.77 2.88
C ARG A 36 14.12 -24.09 2.52
N LYS A 37 13.54 -24.81 3.48
CA LYS A 37 13.06 -26.16 3.25
C LYS A 37 11.63 -26.22 2.72
N MET A 38 10.76 -25.32 3.17
CA MET A 38 9.36 -25.33 2.78
C MET A 38 8.82 -23.90 2.71
N TRP A 39 8.31 -23.56 1.55
CA TRP A 39 7.58 -22.34 1.31
C TRP A 39 6.18 -22.69 0.83
N ILE A 40 5.18 -22.08 1.44
CA ILE A 40 3.77 -22.30 1.11
C ILE A 40 3.18 -20.98 0.65
N LEU A 41 2.51 -21.00 -0.50
CA LEU A 41 1.80 -19.86 -1.04
C LEU A 41 0.29 -20.14 -1.04
N ASN A 42 -0.45 -19.35 -0.28
CA ASN A 42 -1.91 -19.33 -0.34
C ASN A 42 -2.36 -18.20 -1.27
N VAL A 43 -2.89 -18.55 -2.43
CA VAL A 43 -3.28 -17.57 -3.45
C VAL A 43 -4.77 -17.22 -3.42
N GLY A 44 -5.61 -18.04 -2.81
CA GLY A 44 -7.07 -17.94 -2.93
C GLY A 44 -7.48 -18.33 -4.34
N ASP A 45 -7.42 -17.38 -5.28
CA ASP A 45 -7.63 -17.58 -6.72
C ASP A 45 -6.32 -17.33 -7.49
N ILE A 46 -6.09 -18.12 -8.55
CA ILE A 46 -4.89 -17.99 -9.39
C ILE A 46 -4.95 -16.76 -10.32
N LYS A 47 -6.14 -16.26 -10.60
CA LYS A 47 -6.35 -15.05 -11.39
C LYS A 47 -6.97 -13.95 -10.55
N PRO A 48 -6.46 -12.73 -10.67
CA PRO A 48 -5.35 -12.22 -11.48
C PRO A 48 -4.01 -12.11 -10.70
N ALA A 49 -3.50 -13.21 -10.15
CA ALA A 49 -2.25 -13.24 -9.37
C ALA A 49 -1.07 -13.89 -10.10
N GLU A 50 -1.15 -14.01 -11.43
CA GLU A 50 -0.20 -14.75 -12.26
C GLU A 50 1.25 -14.30 -12.01
N TYR A 51 1.52 -13.01 -12.08
CA TYR A 51 2.88 -12.50 -11.90
C TYR A 51 3.40 -12.73 -10.47
N GLN A 52 2.57 -12.47 -9.47
CA GLN A 52 2.98 -12.66 -8.06
C GLN A 52 3.27 -14.14 -7.76
N ILE A 53 2.52 -15.05 -8.38
CA ILE A 53 2.77 -16.51 -8.28
C ILE A 53 4.11 -16.84 -8.96
N GLU A 54 4.35 -16.34 -10.16
CA GLU A 54 5.61 -16.56 -10.88
C GLU A 54 6.80 -16.07 -10.05
N LEU A 55 6.76 -14.83 -9.58
CA LEU A 55 7.84 -14.27 -8.75
C LEU A 55 8.13 -15.16 -7.51
N PHE A 56 7.08 -15.60 -6.80
CA PHE A 56 7.26 -16.48 -5.65
C PHE A 56 7.91 -17.81 -6.03
N MET A 57 7.47 -18.42 -7.13
CA MET A 57 8.00 -19.71 -7.59
C MET A 57 9.43 -19.59 -8.08
N ASP A 58 9.77 -18.52 -8.79
CA ASP A 58 11.13 -18.27 -9.27
C ASP A 58 12.09 -17.97 -8.12
N MET A 59 11.65 -17.24 -7.10
CA MET A 59 12.42 -17.07 -5.85
C MET A 59 12.64 -18.40 -5.12
N ALA A 60 11.62 -19.26 -5.07
CA ALA A 60 11.74 -20.58 -4.46
C ALA A 60 12.66 -21.51 -5.26
N TRP A 61 12.67 -21.39 -6.59
CA TRP A 61 13.51 -22.18 -7.48
C TRP A 61 14.99 -21.75 -7.42
N ASN A 62 15.25 -20.44 -7.55
CA ASN A 62 16.60 -19.89 -7.51
C ASN A 62 16.62 -18.44 -6.99
N MET A 63 16.75 -18.31 -5.68
CA MET A 63 16.79 -17.02 -4.99
C MET A 63 17.93 -16.11 -5.50
N ASP A 64 19.12 -16.69 -5.75
CA ASP A 64 20.29 -15.90 -6.15
C ASP A 64 20.10 -15.27 -7.53
N THR A 65 19.47 -15.97 -8.46
CA THR A 65 19.13 -15.43 -9.78
C THR A 65 18.15 -14.27 -9.66
N VAL A 66 17.08 -14.43 -8.90
CA VAL A 66 16.07 -13.36 -8.74
C VAL A 66 16.67 -12.15 -8.01
N ARG A 67 17.54 -12.37 -7.01
CA ARG A 67 18.23 -11.29 -6.28
C ARG A 67 19.20 -10.51 -7.17
N SER A 68 19.97 -11.21 -8.01
CA SER A 68 20.91 -10.54 -8.93
C SER A 68 20.20 -9.64 -9.94
N THR A 69 18.95 -9.95 -10.24
CA THR A 69 18.09 -9.22 -11.18
C THR A 69 17.30 -8.10 -10.48
N GLY A 70 16.79 -8.37 -9.29
CA GLY A 70 15.80 -7.54 -8.60
C GLY A 70 14.39 -7.72 -9.15
N TRP A 71 13.37 -7.45 -8.32
CA TRP A 71 11.99 -7.70 -8.70
C TRP A 71 11.49 -6.83 -9.86
N LYS A 72 11.93 -5.57 -9.98
CA LYS A 72 11.50 -4.68 -11.09
C LYS A 72 11.98 -5.21 -12.46
N LYS A 73 13.23 -5.65 -12.55
CA LYS A 73 13.74 -6.26 -13.78
C LYS A 73 13.09 -7.62 -14.06
N HIS A 74 12.82 -8.41 -13.01
CA HIS A 74 12.08 -9.65 -13.13
C HIS A 74 10.68 -9.40 -13.71
N PHE A 75 9.97 -8.37 -13.19
CA PHE A 75 8.66 -7.98 -13.71
C PHE A 75 8.73 -7.44 -15.14
N ALA A 76 9.74 -6.63 -15.46
CA ALA A 76 9.98 -6.21 -16.83
C ALA A 76 10.17 -7.41 -17.78
N GLY A 77 10.92 -8.43 -17.35
CA GLY A 77 11.10 -9.69 -18.11
C GLY A 77 9.77 -10.43 -18.35
N PHE A 78 8.91 -10.52 -17.33
CA PHE A 78 7.55 -11.05 -17.46
C PHE A 78 6.75 -10.27 -18.51
N LEU A 79 6.72 -8.95 -18.40
CA LEU A 79 5.98 -8.10 -19.34
C LEU A 79 6.54 -8.17 -20.77
N HIS A 80 7.85 -8.21 -20.93
CA HIS A 80 8.48 -8.38 -22.26
C HIS A 80 8.15 -9.73 -22.89
N ARG A 81 8.10 -10.80 -22.13
CA ARG A 81 7.67 -12.13 -22.60
C ARG A 81 6.23 -12.10 -23.10
N GLU A 82 5.34 -11.39 -22.40
CA GLU A 82 3.92 -11.34 -22.74
C GLU A 82 3.58 -10.31 -23.83
N PHE A 83 4.22 -9.15 -23.83
CA PHE A 83 3.80 -7.99 -24.63
C PHE A 83 4.88 -7.40 -25.55
N GLY A 84 6.09 -8.00 -25.59
CA GLY A 84 7.20 -7.50 -26.38
C GLY A 84 7.56 -6.06 -26.02
N SER A 85 7.78 -5.22 -27.03
CA SER A 85 8.15 -3.80 -26.83
C SER A 85 7.09 -2.95 -26.10
N ARG A 86 5.85 -3.42 -25.97
CA ARG A 86 4.84 -2.73 -25.16
C ARG A 86 5.09 -2.81 -23.65
N ALA A 87 5.97 -3.72 -23.23
CA ALA A 87 6.36 -3.85 -21.83
C ALA A 87 6.86 -2.53 -21.21
N ASP A 88 7.61 -1.74 -21.99
CA ASP A 88 8.18 -0.48 -21.53
C ASP A 88 7.12 0.58 -21.21
N ASP A 89 5.98 0.57 -21.92
CA ASP A 89 4.83 1.41 -21.64
C ASP A 89 4.00 0.90 -20.44
N ILE A 90 3.95 -0.44 -20.28
CA ILE A 90 3.12 -1.11 -19.26
C ILE A 90 3.79 -1.12 -17.89
N LEU A 91 5.10 -1.29 -17.82
CA LEU A 91 5.84 -1.41 -16.57
C LEU A 91 5.60 -0.25 -15.58
N PRO A 92 5.77 1.03 -15.99
CA PRO A 92 5.55 2.15 -15.05
C PRO A 92 4.09 2.28 -14.61
N LEU A 93 3.15 1.91 -15.47
CA LEU A 93 1.73 1.89 -15.18
C LEU A 93 1.38 0.84 -14.12
N MET A 94 1.90 -0.40 -14.27
CA MET A 94 1.65 -1.47 -13.31
C MET A 94 2.38 -1.23 -11.98
N THR A 95 3.57 -0.62 -12.02
CA THR A 95 4.27 -0.20 -10.80
C THR A 95 3.44 0.81 -10.02
N GLU A 96 2.87 1.82 -10.69
CA GLU A 96 1.97 2.78 -10.04
C GLU A 96 0.68 2.13 -9.52
N HIS A 97 0.11 1.17 -10.25
CA HIS A 97 -1.03 0.39 -9.77
C HIS A 97 -0.70 -0.33 -8.45
N PHE A 98 0.44 -1.00 -8.37
CA PHE A 98 0.87 -1.66 -7.14
C PHE A 98 1.15 -0.66 -6.01
N ARG A 99 1.74 0.50 -6.31
CA ARG A 99 1.96 1.57 -5.33
C ARG A 99 0.66 2.10 -4.73
N LEU A 100 -0.33 2.42 -5.57
CA LEU A 100 -1.65 2.88 -5.11
C LEU A 100 -2.36 1.84 -4.24
N ALA A 101 -2.27 0.56 -4.63
CA ALA A 101 -2.82 -0.54 -3.84
C ALA A 101 -2.04 -0.77 -2.53
N PHE A 102 -0.72 -0.53 -2.53
CA PHE A 102 0.11 -0.62 -1.33
C PHE A 102 -0.27 0.46 -0.30
N ILE A 103 -0.47 1.70 -0.74
CA ILE A 103 -0.93 2.80 0.13
C ILE A 103 -2.29 2.48 0.74
N HIS A 104 -3.24 2.04 -0.09
CA HIS A 104 -4.58 1.67 0.38
C HIS A 104 -5.25 0.70 -0.60
N LYS A 105 -5.62 -0.47 -0.11
CA LYS A 105 -6.16 -1.55 -0.94
C LYS A 105 -7.53 -1.21 -1.51
N PRO A 106 -7.80 -1.50 -2.79
CA PRO A 106 -9.11 -1.25 -3.39
C PRO A 106 -10.25 -1.91 -2.61
N GLU A 107 -10.02 -3.11 -2.10
CA GLU A 107 -10.99 -3.88 -1.32
C GLU A 107 -11.25 -3.28 0.07
N TYR A 108 -10.39 -2.38 0.54
CA TYR A 108 -10.52 -1.69 1.82
C TYR A 108 -11.05 -0.25 1.70
N MET A 109 -11.31 0.23 0.50
CA MET A 109 -11.77 1.61 0.26
C MET A 109 -13.10 1.97 0.96
N GLY A 110 -13.88 0.98 1.36
CA GLY A 110 -15.10 1.17 2.16
C GLY A 110 -14.87 1.15 3.67
N ASN A 111 -13.63 1.15 4.14
CA ASN A 111 -13.26 1.01 5.56
C ASN A 111 -13.86 -0.24 6.23
N THR A 112 -14.10 -1.30 5.46
CA THR A 112 -14.69 -2.56 5.93
C THR A 112 -13.65 -3.63 6.14
N ARG A 113 -13.97 -4.64 6.98
CA ARG A 113 -13.11 -5.80 7.23
C ARG A 113 -13.86 -7.08 6.90
N THR A 114 -13.30 -7.91 6.06
CA THR A 114 -13.94 -9.10 5.48
C THR A 114 -14.40 -10.13 6.50
N GLU A 115 -13.58 -10.38 7.48
CA GLU A 115 -13.73 -11.54 8.37
C GLU A 115 -14.32 -11.17 9.73
N GLU A 116 -14.66 -9.90 9.91
CA GLU A 116 -15.30 -9.44 11.14
C GLU A 116 -16.80 -9.68 11.07
N ARG A 117 -17.41 -10.03 12.20
CA ARG A 117 -18.86 -10.24 12.30
C ARG A 117 -19.59 -9.02 12.84
N ASP A 118 -18.88 -8.15 13.55
CA ASP A 118 -19.44 -6.91 14.09
C ASP A 118 -19.83 -5.96 12.94
N PRO A 119 -21.10 -5.49 12.91
CA PRO A 119 -21.60 -4.57 11.87
C PRO A 119 -20.75 -3.32 11.69
N LYS A 120 -20.08 -2.82 12.72
CA LYS A 120 -19.20 -1.65 12.62
C LYS A 120 -18.02 -1.87 11.66
N TYR A 121 -17.59 -3.12 11.43
CA TYR A 121 -16.51 -3.47 10.52
C TYR A 121 -16.99 -3.95 9.15
N THR A 122 -18.28 -4.26 8.99
CA THR A 122 -18.82 -4.75 7.71
C THR A 122 -19.61 -3.68 6.97
N ARG A 123 -20.06 -2.63 7.66
CA ARG A 123 -20.74 -1.49 7.04
C ARG A 123 -19.73 -0.59 6.35
N ILE A 124 -20.06 -0.18 5.12
CA ILE A 124 -19.28 0.83 4.40
C ILE A 124 -19.33 2.14 5.20
N SER A 125 -18.17 2.73 5.45
CA SER A 125 -18.01 4.03 6.10
C SER A 125 -16.92 4.83 5.41
N ASP A 126 -16.83 6.11 5.75
CA ASP A 126 -15.84 7.00 5.17
C ASP A 126 -14.44 6.62 5.65
N LEU A 127 -13.49 6.76 4.74
CA LEU A 127 -12.08 6.71 5.05
C LEU A 127 -11.67 8.03 5.73
N PRO A 128 -10.66 8.01 6.59
CA PRO A 128 -10.11 9.21 7.19
C PRO A 128 -9.23 9.97 6.20
N PHE A 129 -9.81 10.37 5.06
CA PHE A 129 -9.16 11.13 4.00
C PHE A 129 -9.74 12.52 3.93
N SER A 130 -8.88 13.52 3.82
CA SER A 130 -9.29 14.89 3.49
C SER A 130 -9.81 14.96 2.06
N GLU A 131 -10.49 16.06 1.72
CA GLU A 131 -10.94 16.29 0.33
C GLU A 131 -9.76 16.28 -0.64
N GLU A 132 -8.65 16.89 -0.28
CA GLU A 132 -7.43 16.94 -1.09
C GLU A 132 -6.85 15.54 -1.33
N GLU A 133 -6.72 14.72 -0.29
CA GLU A 133 -6.24 13.33 -0.40
C GLU A 133 -7.17 12.48 -1.30
N ILE A 134 -8.49 12.70 -1.22
CA ILE A 134 -9.46 12.03 -2.09
C ILE A 134 -9.24 12.42 -3.55
N LEU A 135 -9.15 13.73 -3.84
CA LEU A 135 -9.03 14.24 -5.20
C LEU A 135 -7.68 13.83 -5.84
N GLU A 136 -6.59 13.91 -5.09
CA GLU A 136 -5.27 13.46 -5.56
C GLU A 136 -5.27 11.96 -5.91
N ARG A 137 -5.84 11.13 -5.04
CA ARG A 137 -5.95 9.69 -5.30
C ARG A 137 -6.79 9.38 -6.53
N MET A 138 -7.92 10.08 -6.70
CA MET A 138 -8.78 9.92 -7.87
C MET A 138 -8.06 10.35 -9.15
N ASP A 139 -7.29 11.42 -9.11
CA ASP A 139 -6.48 11.87 -10.25
C ASP A 139 -5.42 10.82 -10.63
N CYS A 140 -4.71 10.24 -9.67
CA CYS A 140 -3.79 9.14 -9.93
C CYS A 140 -4.48 7.94 -10.61
N CYS A 141 -5.66 7.53 -10.11
CA CYS A 141 -6.46 6.46 -10.70
C CYS A 141 -6.90 6.79 -12.12
N THR A 142 -7.29 8.04 -12.38
CA THR A 142 -7.67 8.51 -13.73
C THR A 142 -6.50 8.42 -14.68
N ARG A 143 -5.33 8.96 -14.28
CA ARG A 143 -4.13 8.93 -15.13
C ARG A 143 -3.71 7.53 -15.56
N ILE A 144 -3.72 6.56 -14.64
CA ILE A 144 -3.35 5.17 -15.00
C ILE A 144 -4.43 4.51 -15.86
N SER A 145 -5.71 4.78 -15.61
CA SER A 145 -6.83 4.26 -16.41
C SER A 145 -6.77 4.75 -17.85
N ASP A 146 -6.51 6.04 -18.06
CA ASP A 146 -6.38 6.64 -19.39
C ASP A 146 -5.20 6.05 -20.18
N LYS A 147 -4.07 5.83 -19.50
CA LYS A 147 -2.91 5.16 -20.10
C LYS A 147 -3.22 3.72 -20.52
N VAL A 148 -3.90 2.97 -19.67
CA VAL A 148 -4.36 1.60 -19.98
C VAL A 148 -5.27 1.60 -21.19
N GLU A 149 -6.25 2.49 -21.28
CA GLU A 149 -7.12 2.60 -22.45
C GLU A 149 -6.34 2.93 -23.71
N LYS A 150 -5.42 3.89 -23.64
CA LYS A 150 -4.58 4.27 -24.79
C LYS A 150 -3.73 3.10 -25.30
N ILE A 151 -3.08 2.36 -24.41
CA ILE A 151 -2.30 1.17 -24.78
C ILE A 151 -3.21 0.10 -25.40
N GLY A 152 -4.38 -0.17 -24.78
CA GLY A 152 -5.33 -1.16 -25.26
C GLY A 152 -5.81 -0.94 -26.69
N ARG A 153 -6.06 0.32 -27.08
CA ARG A 153 -6.47 0.68 -28.45
C ARG A 153 -5.42 0.33 -29.52
N SER A 154 -4.17 0.21 -29.13
CA SER A 154 -3.05 -0.11 -30.01
C SER A 154 -2.57 -1.56 -29.89
N MET A 155 -3.23 -2.40 -29.06
CA MET A 155 -2.88 -3.80 -28.93
C MET A 155 -3.35 -4.60 -30.14
N ARG A 156 -2.56 -5.60 -30.52
CA ARG A 156 -2.98 -6.56 -31.56
C ARG A 156 -4.17 -7.39 -31.07
N PRO A 157 -5.13 -7.71 -31.94
CA PRO A 157 -6.28 -8.54 -31.56
C PRO A 157 -5.90 -9.85 -30.86
N ALA A 158 -4.82 -10.51 -31.29
CA ALA A 158 -4.32 -11.75 -30.70
C ALA A 158 -3.81 -11.61 -29.26
N ASP A 159 -3.44 -10.39 -28.84
CA ASP A 159 -2.91 -10.10 -27.50
C ASP A 159 -3.98 -9.52 -26.56
N MET A 160 -5.19 -9.23 -27.04
CA MET A 160 -6.24 -8.55 -26.28
C MET A 160 -6.68 -9.33 -25.05
N ASP A 161 -6.83 -10.65 -25.13
CA ASP A 161 -7.24 -11.46 -23.97
C ASP A 161 -6.22 -11.35 -22.84
N LYS A 162 -4.94 -11.55 -23.13
CA LYS A 162 -3.90 -11.48 -22.11
C LYS A 162 -3.68 -10.06 -21.59
N TYR A 163 -3.74 -9.03 -22.48
CA TYR A 163 -3.63 -7.64 -22.07
C TYR A 163 -4.78 -7.25 -21.15
N PHE A 164 -6.00 -7.63 -21.49
CA PHE A 164 -7.16 -7.36 -20.66
C PHE A 164 -7.03 -7.99 -19.27
N GLN A 165 -6.65 -9.26 -19.22
CA GLN A 165 -6.56 -10.02 -17.98
C GLN A 165 -5.41 -9.60 -17.08
N LEU A 166 -4.21 -9.37 -17.65
CA LEU A 166 -2.99 -9.11 -16.88
C LEU A 166 -2.77 -7.62 -16.56
N VAL A 167 -3.37 -6.71 -17.35
CA VAL A 167 -3.11 -5.27 -17.22
C VAL A 167 -4.40 -4.47 -17.05
N LYS A 168 -5.30 -4.55 -18.06
CA LYS A 168 -6.45 -3.63 -18.10
C LYS A 168 -7.44 -3.89 -16.96
N TYR A 169 -7.83 -5.12 -16.75
CA TYR A 169 -8.82 -5.46 -15.72
C TYR A 169 -8.34 -5.11 -14.30
N PRO A 170 -7.16 -5.57 -13.83
CA PRO A 170 -6.72 -5.24 -12.48
C PRO A 170 -6.59 -3.73 -12.24
N VAL A 171 -6.06 -2.98 -13.21
CA VAL A 171 -5.90 -1.52 -13.08
C VAL A 171 -7.24 -0.82 -13.07
N GLN A 172 -8.11 -1.11 -14.05
CA GLN A 172 -9.40 -0.40 -14.17
C GLN A 172 -10.39 -0.81 -13.08
N ALA A 173 -10.48 -2.09 -12.72
CA ALA A 173 -11.35 -2.52 -11.64
C ALA A 173 -10.91 -1.92 -10.29
N SER A 174 -9.60 -1.80 -10.03
CA SER A 174 -9.08 -1.09 -8.87
C SER A 174 -9.43 0.39 -8.89
N ALA A 175 -9.27 1.07 -10.03
CA ALA A 175 -9.63 2.47 -10.18
C ALA A 175 -11.14 2.67 -9.96
N GLN A 176 -11.98 1.83 -10.52
CA GLN A 176 -13.43 1.91 -10.35
C GLN A 176 -13.86 1.62 -8.90
N MET A 177 -13.18 0.73 -8.17
CA MET A 177 -13.41 0.56 -6.74
C MET A 177 -13.10 1.86 -5.96
N ASN A 178 -12.00 2.53 -6.29
CA ASN A 178 -11.68 3.83 -5.72
C ASN A 178 -12.76 4.87 -6.06
N PHE A 179 -13.12 5.03 -7.34
CA PHE A 179 -14.15 5.98 -7.76
C PHE A 179 -15.51 5.72 -7.10
N LYS A 180 -15.93 4.46 -7.03
CA LYS A 180 -17.18 4.08 -6.39
C LYS A 180 -17.26 4.60 -4.94
N LEU A 181 -16.23 4.32 -4.16
CA LEU A 181 -16.24 4.60 -2.72
C LEU A 181 -15.88 6.05 -2.40
N LEU A 182 -14.95 6.65 -3.14
CA LEU A 182 -14.56 8.05 -2.95
C LEU A 182 -15.63 9.03 -3.47
N HIS A 183 -16.28 8.75 -4.61
CA HIS A 183 -17.43 9.55 -5.03
C HIS A 183 -18.59 9.44 -4.04
N ALA A 184 -18.85 8.25 -3.46
CA ALA A 184 -19.86 8.11 -2.43
C ALA A 184 -19.51 8.90 -1.17
N GLN A 185 -18.23 8.88 -0.73
CA GLN A 185 -17.76 9.69 0.38
C GLN A 185 -17.94 11.19 0.09
N LEU A 186 -17.48 11.67 -1.06
CA LEU A 186 -17.71 13.06 -1.48
C LEU A 186 -19.20 13.43 -1.58
N ALA A 187 -20.03 12.54 -2.13
CA ALA A 187 -21.47 12.78 -2.27
C ALA A 187 -22.18 12.82 -0.91
N ARG A 188 -21.75 12.01 0.05
CA ARG A 188 -22.23 12.03 1.43
C ARG A 188 -22.09 13.42 2.06
N HIS A 189 -20.99 14.11 1.74
CA HIS A 189 -20.65 15.45 2.24
C HIS A 189 -21.00 16.59 1.26
N GLY A 190 -21.86 16.32 0.25
CA GLY A 190 -22.34 17.33 -0.70
C GLY A 190 -21.29 17.84 -1.69
N LYS A 191 -20.18 17.09 -1.90
CA LYS A 191 -19.05 17.45 -2.78
C LYS A 191 -19.06 16.71 -4.13
N SER A 192 -19.95 15.74 -4.32
CA SER A 192 -20.08 14.97 -5.56
C SER A 192 -21.52 14.49 -5.72
N GLU A 193 -21.80 13.85 -6.86
CA GLU A 193 -23.08 13.24 -7.19
C GLU A 193 -23.00 11.71 -6.96
N TRP A 194 -24.05 11.14 -6.38
CA TRP A 194 -24.18 9.70 -6.12
C TRP A 194 -24.11 8.85 -7.40
N GLU A 195 -24.59 9.43 -8.49
CA GLU A 195 -24.61 8.81 -9.82
C GLU A 195 -23.21 8.44 -10.30
N LYS A 196 -22.18 9.19 -9.90
CA LYS A 196 -20.77 8.86 -10.22
C LYS A 196 -20.30 7.59 -9.50
N SER A 197 -20.73 7.40 -8.26
CA SER A 197 -20.49 6.16 -7.52
C SER A 197 -21.21 4.96 -8.16
N ASP A 198 -22.47 5.15 -8.56
CA ASP A 198 -23.25 4.12 -9.24
C ASP A 198 -22.63 3.74 -10.59
N ALA A 199 -22.20 4.72 -11.39
CA ALA A 199 -21.54 4.49 -12.68
C ALA A 199 -20.23 3.69 -12.53
N ALA A 200 -19.45 3.96 -11.48
CA ALA A 200 -18.27 3.19 -11.18
C ALA A 200 -18.59 1.73 -10.81
N TYR A 201 -19.65 1.49 -10.03
CA TYR A 201 -20.12 0.14 -9.75
C TYR A 201 -20.54 -0.61 -11.04
N ASP A 202 -21.31 0.03 -11.91
CA ASP A 202 -21.77 -0.55 -13.16
C ASP A 202 -20.58 -0.85 -14.10
N SER A 203 -19.54 0.01 -14.08
CA SER A 203 -18.30 -0.19 -14.81
C SER A 203 -17.54 -1.45 -14.35
N ILE A 204 -17.49 -1.72 -13.04
CA ILE A 204 -16.86 -2.95 -12.50
C ILE A 204 -17.61 -4.19 -13.02
N ALA A 205 -18.94 -4.17 -13.02
CA ALA A 205 -19.75 -5.28 -13.53
C ALA A 205 -19.47 -5.54 -15.02
N SER A 206 -19.42 -4.49 -15.83
CA SER A 206 -19.12 -4.57 -17.28
C SER A 206 -17.72 -5.10 -17.55
N LEU A 207 -16.71 -4.62 -16.80
CA LEU A 207 -15.34 -5.14 -16.89
C LEU A 207 -15.28 -6.62 -16.55
N THR A 208 -16.00 -7.06 -15.53
CA THR A 208 -16.05 -8.47 -15.10
C THR A 208 -16.74 -9.35 -16.14
N GLU A 209 -17.83 -8.88 -16.74
CA GLU A 209 -18.47 -9.59 -17.85
C GLU A 209 -17.51 -9.75 -19.03
N THR A 210 -16.80 -8.68 -19.39
CA THR A 210 -15.80 -8.72 -20.46
C THR A 210 -14.69 -9.72 -20.16
N TYR A 211 -14.22 -9.77 -18.89
CA TYR A 211 -13.21 -10.75 -18.46
C TYR A 211 -13.67 -12.18 -18.69
N ASN A 212 -14.88 -12.49 -18.26
CA ASN A 212 -15.44 -13.84 -18.36
C ASN A 212 -15.75 -14.24 -19.82
N ARG A 213 -16.23 -13.30 -20.62
CA ARG A 213 -16.54 -13.56 -22.04
C ARG A 213 -15.28 -13.74 -22.87
N GLY A 214 -14.21 -12.94 -22.59
CA GLY A 214 -13.00 -12.85 -23.39
C GLY A 214 -13.22 -12.18 -24.75
N PHE A 215 -12.16 -12.06 -25.52
CA PHE A 215 -12.16 -11.47 -26.87
C PHE A 215 -12.05 -12.55 -27.96
N SER A 216 -11.09 -13.47 -27.81
CA SER A 216 -10.78 -14.51 -28.81
C SER A 216 -10.62 -15.91 -28.20
N ASN A 217 -10.67 -16.03 -26.87
CA ASN A 217 -10.43 -17.30 -26.17
C ASN A 217 -11.67 -18.22 -26.08
N GLY A 218 -12.77 -17.87 -26.74
CA GLY A 218 -14.01 -18.65 -26.72
C GLY A 218 -14.69 -18.77 -25.37
N GLY A 219 -14.46 -17.82 -24.47
CA GLY A 219 -15.02 -17.85 -23.11
C GLY A 219 -14.32 -18.86 -22.20
N LYS A 220 -13.07 -19.22 -22.46
CA LYS A 220 -12.28 -20.17 -21.66
C LYS A 220 -12.33 -19.89 -20.17
N TRP A 221 -12.39 -18.60 -19.79
CA TRP A 221 -12.39 -18.15 -18.41
C TRP A 221 -13.78 -17.74 -17.89
N ASN A 222 -14.83 -18.18 -18.59
CA ASN A 222 -16.20 -17.85 -18.17
C ASN A 222 -16.48 -18.35 -16.75
N GLY A 223 -16.96 -17.43 -15.89
CA GLY A 223 -17.30 -17.71 -14.50
C GLY A 223 -16.11 -17.71 -13.53
N ILE A 224 -14.87 -17.41 -13.97
CA ILE A 224 -13.72 -17.35 -13.07
C ILE A 224 -13.65 -16.03 -12.29
N MET A 225 -14.20 -14.94 -12.86
CA MET A 225 -14.18 -13.63 -12.23
C MET A 225 -15.56 -13.24 -11.72
N ASP A 226 -15.62 -12.70 -10.50
CA ASP A 226 -16.83 -12.16 -9.87
C ASP A 226 -16.60 -10.71 -9.47
N CYS A 227 -17.53 -9.80 -9.80
CA CYS A 227 -17.47 -8.40 -9.38
C CYS A 227 -17.87 -8.20 -7.91
N ARG A 228 -18.37 -9.22 -7.25
CA ARG A 228 -18.76 -9.22 -5.83
C ARG A 228 -18.19 -10.43 -5.10
N PRO A 229 -16.87 -10.59 -5.04
CA PRO A 229 -16.25 -11.73 -4.41
C PRO A 229 -16.82 -11.97 -3.00
N ARG A 230 -17.19 -13.21 -2.71
CA ARG A 230 -17.76 -13.61 -1.42
C ARG A 230 -19.00 -12.82 -0.99
N ARG A 231 -19.60 -12.02 -1.88
CA ARG A 231 -20.75 -11.14 -1.63
C ARG A 231 -20.54 -10.18 -0.45
N LEU A 232 -19.32 -9.70 -0.26
CA LEU A 232 -19.01 -8.78 0.81
C LEU A 232 -19.61 -7.39 0.56
N PRO A 233 -20.08 -6.68 1.61
CA PRO A 233 -20.77 -5.40 1.48
C PRO A 233 -19.99 -4.35 0.69
N VAL A 234 -18.66 -4.30 0.81
CA VAL A 234 -17.81 -3.34 0.09
C VAL A 234 -17.96 -3.44 -1.43
N PHE A 235 -18.37 -4.58 -1.98
CA PHE A 235 -18.57 -4.79 -3.41
C PHE A 235 -19.99 -4.44 -3.89
N ASN A 236 -20.91 -4.10 -2.99
CA ASN A 236 -22.26 -3.65 -3.37
C ASN A 236 -22.26 -2.18 -3.81
N LYS A 237 -23.38 -1.73 -4.36
CA LYS A 237 -23.66 -0.30 -4.49
C LYS A 237 -23.65 0.35 -3.11
N VAL A 238 -23.16 1.59 -3.04
CA VAL A 238 -23.11 2.32 -1.76
C VAL A 238 -24.49 2.92 -1.47
N GLU A 239 -24.97 2.75 -0.23
CA GLU A 239 -26.21 3.36 0.22
C GLU A 239 -26.08 4.89 0.27
N ARG A 240 -27.08 5.59 -0.23
CA ARG A 240 -27.15 7.06 -0.25
C ARG A 240 -27.55 7.58 1.14
N THR A 241 -26.56 7.90 1.94
CA THR A 241 -26.72 8.39 3.32
C THR A 241 -26.03 9.75 3.49
N PRO A 242 -26.71 10.87 3.21
CA PRO A 242 -26.12 12.21 3.38
C PRO A 242 -25.66 12.47 4.82
N SER A 243 -24.59 13.26 4.96
CA SER A 243 -24.07 13.74 6.25
C SER A 243 -24.00 15.26 6.25
N ALA A 244 -24.32 15.87 7.38
CA ALA A 244 -24.12 17.30 7.60
C ALA A 244 -22.70 17.62 8.10
N GLU A 245 -21.95 16.61 8.53
CA GLU A 245 -20.58 16.78 9.00
C GLU A 245 -19.63 17.09 7.81
N PRO A 246 -18.65 17.98 7.99
CA PRO A 246 -17.64 18.22 6.95
C PRO A 246 -16.72 17.01 6.78
N LEU A 247 -16.05 16.92 5.63
CA LEU A 247 -14.92 16.01 5.46
C LEU A 247 -13.82 16.33 6.49
N PRO A 248 -13.08 15.33 6.96
CA PRO A 248 -12.00 15.57 7.89
C PRO A 248 -10.89 16.44 7.27
N ALA A 249 -10.28 17.28 8.10
CA ALA A 249 -9.07 18.02 7.77
C ALA A 249 -7.97 17.61 8.73
N PHE A 250 -6.75 17.47 8.23
CA PHE A 250 -5.61 17.05 9.02
C PHE A 250 -4.49 18.07 8.95
N PRO A 251 -3.68 18.19 10.01
CA PRO A 251 -2.49 19.03 9.98
C PRO A 251 -1.54 18.63 8.86
N VAL A 252 -0.92 19.61 8.22
CA VAL A 252 0.15 19.42 7.26
C VAL A 252 1.47 19.39 8.03
N PRO A 253 2.36 18.41 7.79
CA PRO A 253 3.65 18.38 8.43
C PRO A 253 4.50 19.57 8.03
N ALA A 254 5.24 20.14 8.99
CA ALA A 254 6.24 21.17 8.71
C ALA A 254 7.40 20.59 7.86
N TYR A 255 7.70 19.31 8.06
CA TYR A 255 8.67 18.55 7.29
C TYR A 255 8.16 17.14 7.06
N GLU A 256 8.42 16.64 5.85
CA GLU A 256 8.18 15.26 5.47
C GLU A 256 9.35 14.77 4.61
N TRP A 257 9.87 13.60 4.94
CA TRP A 257 10.93 12.92 4.20
C TRP A 257 10.56 11.45 4.01
N ASN A 258 10.92 10.92 2.87
CA ASN A 258 11.03 9.48 2.69
C ASN A 258 12.32 8.96 3.31
N GLY A 259 12.40 7.70 3.65
CA GLY A 259 13.58 7.13 4.31
C GLY A 259 14.90 7.40 3.58
N ILE A 260 14.90 7.29 2.24
CA ILE A 260 16.09 7.54 1.41
C ILE A 260 16.51 9.02 1.36
N GLU A 261 15.63 9.95 1.76
CA GLU A 261 15.88 11.39 1.74
C GLU A 261 16.55 11.89 3.04
N CYS A 262 17.02 10.97 3.88
CA CYS A 262 17.81 11.32 5.05
C CYS A 262 19.07 12.12 4.65
N THR A 263 19.43 13.10 5.49
CA THR A 263 20.57 14.00 5.22
C THR A 263 21.92 13.36 5.46
N ALA A 264 21.98 12.27 6.24
CA ALA A 264 23.16 11.47 6.52
C ALA A 264 22.75 10.12 7.14
N GLY A 265 23.63 9.14 7.10
CA GLY A 265 23.44 7.86 7.79
C GLY A 265 23.82 6.65 6.95
N SER A 266 23.60 5.46 7.53
CA SER A 266 23.84 4.16 6.89
C SER A 266 22.51 3.41 6.73
N PHE A 267 22.20 2.99 5.51
CA PHE A 267 20.96 2.27 5.19
C PHE A 267 21.09 1.46 3.91
N THR A 268 20.15 0.54 3.71
CA THR A 268 19.93 -0.16 2.44
C THR A 268 18.57 0.26 1.87
N ALA A 269 18.53 0.73 0.64
CA ALA A 269 17.29 1.06 -0.03
C ALA A 269 16.43 -0.20 -0.27
N CYS A 270 15.14 -0.12 0.04
CA CYS A 270 14.16 -1.17 -0.20
C CYS A 270 13.40 -0.88 -1.50
N GLU A 271 13.93 -1.34 -2.63
CA GLU A 271 13.39 -1.01 -3.96
C GLU A 271 11.88 -1.28 -4.07
N GLY A 272 11.12 -0.25 -4.39
CA GLY A 272 9.67 -0.32 -4.59
C GLY A 272 8.83 -0.46 -3.32
N LEU A 273 9.44 -0.32 -2.13
CA LEU A 273 8.73 -0.33 -0.86
C LEU A 273 8.51 1.08 -0.31
N GLY A 274 7.41 1.21 0.43
CA GLY A 274 6.96 2.48 1.00
C GLY A 274 5.92 3.18 0.13
N TYR A 275 5.32 4.22 0.66
CA TYR A 275 4.25 4.96 -0.01
C TYR A 275 4.72 5.67 -1.27
N GLU A 276 5.98 6.11 -1.28
CA GLU A 276 6.64 6.71 -2.44
C GLU A 276 7.75 5.82 -3.03
N GLU A 277 7.73 4.51 -2.71
CA GLU A 277 8.75 3.53 -3.14
C GLU A 277 10.18 3.85 -2.68
N LYS A 278 10.31 4.58 -1.58
CA LYS A 278 11.57 5.15 -1.07
C LYS A 278 11.91 4.74 0.36
N ALA A 279 11.38 3.61 0.83
CA ALA A 279 11.69 3.09 2.15
C ALA A 279 13.13 2.57 2.24
N VAL A 280 13.69 2.61 3.45
CA VAL A 280 15.05 2.13 3.73
C VAL A 280 15.08 1.17 4.91
N SER A 281 15.92 0.14 4.81
CA SER A 281 16.26 -0.74 5.94
C SER A 281 17.50 -0.19 6.64
N VAL A 282 17.43 -0.10 7.97
CA VAL A 282 18.52 0.37 8.83
C VAL A 282 18.99 -0.81 9.66
N ALA A 283 20.29 -1.12 9.59
CA ALA A 283 20.88 -2.24 10.32
C ALA A 283 21.01 -1.92 11.83
N PRO A 284 20.99 -2.93 12.71
CA PRO A 284 21.16 -2.72 14.14
C PRO A 284 22.43 -1.92 14.47
N GLY A 285 22.28 -0.85 15.23
CA GLY A 285 23.37 0.07 15.59
C GLY A 285 23.57 1.21 14.60
N ASP A 286 23.12 1.09 13.36
CA ASP A 286 23.16 2.17 12.37
C ASP A 286 22.05 3.19 12.61
N ALA A 287 22.24 4.40 12.09
CA ALA A 287 21.29 5.50 12.20
C ALA A 287 21.16 6.26 10.89
N ILE A 288 19.99 6.87 10.70
CA ILE A 288 19.72 7.86 9.66
C ILE A 288 19.33 9.19 10.33
N HIS A 289 19.64 10.29 9.66
CA HIS A 289 19.49 11.63 10.21
C HIS A 289 18.67 12.53 9.29
N PHE A 290 17.87 13.40 9.89
CA PHE A 290 17.05 14.40 9.18
C PHE A 290 17.29 15.77 9.81
N ASP A 291 17.76 16.71 9.00
CA ASP A 291 18.03 18.09 9.46
C ASP A 291 16.83 18.98 9.21
N PHE A 292 16.37 19.69 10.22
CA PHE A 292 15.24 20.59 10.12
C PHE A 292 15.48 21.92 10.86
N LYS A 293 14.58 22.88 10.69
CA LYS A 293 14.60 24.16 11.37
C LYS A 293 13.25 24.45 12.00
N THR A 294 13.26 25.06 13.16
CA THR A 294 12.05 25.62 13.79
C THR A 294 12.35 26.99 14.38
N GLU A 295 11.34 27.85 14.46
CA GLU A 295 11.56 29.24 14.87
C GLU A 295 11.25 29.51 16.34
N ALA A 296 10.43 28.71 16.99
CA ALA A 296 9.90 29.09 18.32
C ALA A 296 9.52 27.92 19.24
N ASP A 297 9.65 26.67 18.83
CA ASP A 297 9.09 25.56 19.59
C ASP A 297 10.09 25.01 20.58
N THR A 298 9.59 24.69 21.77
CA THR A 298 10.36 23.96 22.81
C THR A 298 10.31 22.45 22.62
N SER A 299 9.50 21.97 21.69
CA SER A 299 9.33 20.57 21.35
C SER A 299 8.73 20.40 19.94
N VAL A 300 8.86 19.22 19.36
CA VAL A 300 8.23 18.83 18.10
C VAL A 300 7.54 17.49 18.24
N LEU A 301 6.49 17.29 17.47
CA LEU A 301 5.86 15.98 17.29
C LEU A 301 6.50 15.27 16.09
N VAL A 302 7.20 14.18 16.35
CA VAL A 302 7.77 13.30 15.33
C VAL A 302 6.79 12.17 15.06
N GLU A 303 6.40 11.99 13.81
CA GLU A 303 5.69 10.81 13.31
C GLU A 303 6.63 9.94 12.49
N LEU A 304 6.82 8.71 12.93
CA LEU A 304 7.55 7.67 12.20
C LEU A 304 6.56 6.79 11.48
N CYS A 305 6.71 6.69 10.17
CA CYS A 305 5.98 5.78 9.31
C CYS A 305 6.90 4.59 8.99
N LEU A 306 6.58 3.43 9.54
CA LEU A 306 7.43 2.24 9.52
C LEU A 306 6.74 1.11 8.75
N LEU A 307 7.48 0.26 8.06
CA LEU A 307 6.89 -0.94 7.45
C LEU A 307 6.57 -1.99 8.52
N PRO A 308 5.33 -2.51 8.57
CA PRO A 308 4.91 -3.50 9.56
C PRO A 308 5.40 -4.90 9.18
N VAL A 309 6.71 -5.09 9.23
CA VAL A 309 7.36 -6.37 8.96
C VAL A 309 7.41 -7.25 10.21
N HIS A 310 7.69 -8.54 10.04
CA HIS A 310 7.88 -9.45 11.18
C HIS A 310 9.25 -9.24 11.84
N PRO A 311 9.33 -9.30 13.20
CA PRO A 311 10.60 -9.36 13.89
C PRO A 311 11.44 -10.57 13.46
N VAL A 312 12.75 -10.39 13.33
CA VAL A 312 13.67 -11.49 12.98
C VAL A 312 13.83 -12.46 14.14
N ASP A 313 13.92 -11.95 15.36
CA ASP A 313 14.02 -12.76 16.59
C ASP A 313 12.67 -13.23 17.14
N GLY A 314 11.58 -12.86 16.46
CA GLY A 314 10.20 -13.20 16.85
C GLY A 314 9.64 -12.38 18.02
N ARG A 315 10.29 -11.29 18.45
CA ARG A 315 9.91 -10.51 19.63
C ARG A 315 9.71 -9.03 19.36
N ASN A 316 10.76 -8.31 19.00
CA ASN A 316 10.76 -6.85 18.98
C ASN A 316 11.19 -6.31 17.61
N LEU A 317 10.69 -5.11 17.31
CA LEU A 317 11.17 -4.26 16.21
C LEU A 317 11.41 -2.87 16.81
N ARG A 318 12.55 -2.72 17.48
CA ARG A 318 12.88 -1.49 18.19
C ARG A 318 13.81 -0.61 17.38
N LEU A 319 13.55 0.67 17.52
CA LEU A 319 14.46 1.74 17.14
C LEU A 319 14.52 2.77 18.27
N SER A 320 15.49 3.66 18.27
CA SER A 320 15.51 4.84 19.14
C SER A 320 15.45 6.11 18.32
N VAL A 321 14.88 7.15 18.93
CA VAL A 321 14.75 8.48 18.34
C VAL A 321 15.27 9.53 19.31
N SER A 322 16.07 10.47 18.81
CA SER A 322 16.55 11.59 19.57
C SER A 322 16.72 12.84 18.69
N VAL A 323 16.72 14.01 19.31
CA VAL A 323 17.06 15.27 18.64
C VAL A 323 18.32 15.84 19.26
N ASP A 324 19.25 16.34 18.40
CA ASP A 324 20.50 17.03 18.78
C ASP A 324 21.41 16.23 19.72
N GLY A 325 21.38 14.90 19.63
CA GLY A 325 22.13 14.03 20.52
C GLY A 325 21.62 14.01 21.98
N GLY A 326 20.40 14.51 22.20
CA GLY A 326 19.73 14.46 23.48
C GLY A 326 19.30 13.05 23.88
N LYS A 327 18.36 12.95 24.81
CA LYS A 327 17.86 11.68 25.33
C LYS A 327 17.28 10.81 24.21
N GLU A 328 17.74 9.57 24.11
CA GLU A 328 17.15 8.56 23.24
C GLU A 328 15.80 8.06 23.79
N HIS A 329 14.80 8.02 22.93
CA HIS A 329 13.48 7.46 23.20
C HIS A 329 13.32 6.16 22.43
N SER A 330 13.14 5.06 23.14
CA SER A 330 12.92 3.73 22.53
C SER A 330 11.50 3.62 22.00
N VAL A 331 11.37 3.07 20.80
CA VAL A 331 10.13 2.81 20.08
C VAL A 331 10.10 1.38 19.66
N ASP A 332 9.10 0.60 20.08
CA ASP A 332 8.81 -0.73 19.57
C ASP A 332 7.54 -0.69 18.74
N TYR A 333 7.59 -1.25 17.51
CA TYR A 333 6.43 -1.32 16.63
C TYR A 333 6.08 -2.75 16.21
N ALA A 334 6.66 -3.74 16.87
CA ALA A 334 6.25 -5.14 16.69
C ALA A 334 4.80 -5.35 17.13
N THR A 335 4.09 -6.16 16.38
CA THR A 335 2.73 -6.57 16.71
C THR A 335 2.66 -8.09 16.83
N PHE A 336 1.79 -8.58 17.72
CA PHE A 336 1.64 -10.00 17.96
C PHE A 336 0.22 -10.47 17.69
N GLY A 337 0.10 -11.65 17.11
CA GLY A 337 -1.18 -12.26 16.80
C GLY A 337 -1.98 -11.40 15.81
N ARG A 338 -3.31 -11.38 15.99
CA ARG A 338 -4.24 -10.58 15.19
C ARG A 338 -4.80 -9.42 16.01
N SER A 339 -3.92 -8.65 16.66
CA SER A 339 -4.31 -7.44 17.39
C SER A 339 -4.94 -6.41 16.46
N GLU A 340 -5.71 -5.46 17.01
CA GLU A 340 -6.28 -4.38 16.21
C GLU A 340 -5.19 -3.55 15.52
N GLU A 341 -4.10 -3.29 16.21
CA GLU A 341 -2.95 -2.60 15.61
C GLU A 341 -2.36 -3.39 14.43
N TRP A 342 -2.20 -4.72 14.57
CA TRP A 342 -1.74 -5.56 13.47
C TRP A 342 -2.67 -5.46 12.25
N LYS A 343 -3.99 -5.54 12.46
CA LYS A 343 -4.97 -5.41 11.37
C LYS A 343 -4.84 -4.08 10.64
N MET A 344 -4.75 -2.99 11.39
CA MET A 344 -4.60 -1.66 10.80
C MET A 344 -3.26 -1.50 10.06
N ASN A 345 -2.17 -1.97 10.65
CA ASN A 345 -0.86 -1.92 10.02
C ASN A 345 -0.83 -2.71 8.69
N VAL A 346 -1.49 -3.88 8.63
CA VAL A 346 -1.62 -4.67 7.40
C VAL A 346 -2.46 -3.95 6.34
N LEU A 347 -3.58 -3.33 6.74
CA LEU A 347 -4.46 -2.64 5.79
C LEU A 347 -3.83 -1.38 5.19
N TYR A 348 -3.02 -0.67 5.97
CA TYR A 348 -2.32 0.53 5.52
C TYR A 348 -0.88 0.27 5.07
N ASN A 349 -0.36 -0.96 5.19
CA ASN A 349 1.06 -1.29 4.98
C ASN A 349 2.04 -0.34 5.71
N GLN A 350 1.61 0.22 6.83
CA GLN A 350 2.38 1.20 7.56
C GLN A 350 2.02 1.16 9.05
N ALA A 351 3.03 1.06 9.92
CA ALA A 351 2.92 1.23 11.36
C ALA A 351 3.31 2.67 11.71
N LEU A 352 2.46 3.36 12.45
CA LEU A 352 2.74 4.74 12.90
C LEU A 352 3.20 4.75 14.35
N ARG A 353 4.23 5.58 14.61
CA ARG A 353 4.65 5.92 15.96
C ARG A 353 4.80 7.43 16.08
N ARG A 354 4.21 8.00 17.10
CA ARG A 354 4.20 9.45 17.37
C ARG A 354 4.84 9.74 18.71
N ILE A 355 5.79 10.65 18.71
CA ILE A 355 6.56 11.01 19.90
C ILE A 355 6.76 12.52 19.93
N VAL A 356 6.47 13.13 21.08
CA VAL A 356 6.84 14.53 21.33
C VAL A 356 8.26 14.56 21.90
N LEU A 357 9.16 15.22 21.20
CA LEU A 357 10.56 15.35 21.58
C LEU A 357 10.88 16.80 21.95
N PRO A 358 11.54 17.03 23.11
CA PRO A 358 12.00 18.36 23.47
C PRO A 358 13.12 18.83 22.54
N LEU A 359 13.15 20.13 22.28
CA LEU A 359 14.22 20.80 21.55
C LEU A 359 15.11 21.58 22.50
N ASP A 360 16.39 21.68 22.20
CA ASP A 360 17.27 22.61 22.87
C ASP A 360 16.91 24.03 22.41
N ALA A 361 16.48 24.87 23.36
CA ALA A 361 15.99 26.21 23.09
C ALA A 361 17.06 27.18 22.52
N THR A 362 18.31 26.76 22.40
CA THR A 362 19.42 27.60 21.95
C THR A 362 19.67 27.54 20.44
N GLY A 363 19.04 26.61 19.71
CA GLY A 363 19.30 26.38 18.28
C GLY A 363 18.07 26.53 17.40
N ARG A 364 18.24 27.09 16.19
CA ARG A 364 17.23 27.10 15.13
C ARG A 364 17.36 25.94 14.15
N LYS A 365 18.46 25.20 14.20
CA LYS A 365 18.76 24.03 13.36
C LYS A 365 18.86 22.82 14.25
N HIS A 366 18.12 21.81 13.91
CA HIS A 366 18.01 20.59 14.69
C HIS A 366 18.33 19.37 13.81
N ARG A 367 18.79 18.32 14.44
CA ARG A 367 19.02 17.02 13.80
C ARG A 367 18.22 15.94 14.51
N LEU A 368 17.22 15.40 13.83
CA LEU A 368 16.54 14.19 14.25
C LEU A 368 17.41 12.98 13.90
N THR A 369 17.61 12.08 14.84
CA THR A 369 18.31 10.81 14.66
C THR A 369 17.33 9.67 14.86
N VAL A 370 17.25 8.76 13.88
CA VAL A 370 16.49 7.51 13.96
C VAL A 370 17.51 6.37 13.85
N LYS A 371 17.68 5.60 14.93
CA LYS A 371 18.70 4.55 15.06
C LYS A 371 18.02 3.20 15.25
N ALA A 372 18.36 2.21 14.44
CA ALA A 372 17.85 0.86 14.61
C ALA A 372 18.49 0.17 15.82
N VAL A 373 17.67 -0.51 16.61
CA VAL A 373 18.10 -1.34 17.74
C VAL A 373 18.03 -2.82 17.36
N ASP A 374 16.94 -3.23 16.74
CA ASP A 374 16.74 -4.62 16.31
C ASP A 374 16.90 -4.76 14.79
N GLU A 375 17.18 -5.96 14.36
CA GLU A 375 17.23 -6.30 12.94
C GLU A 375 15.84 -6.25 12.32
N GLY A 376 15.77 -5.73 11.09
CA GLY A 376 14.53 -5.67 10.32
C GLY A 376 13.78 -4.36 10.41
N VAL A 377 14.36 -3.34 11.04
CA VAL A 377 13.78 -1.99 11.04
C VAL A 377 13.75 -1.44 9.61
N VAL A 378 12.56 -1.04 9.15
CA VAL A 378 12.36 -0.39 7.83
C VAL A 378 11.60 0.91 8.03
N VAL A 379 12.24 2.02 7.64
CA VAL A 379 11.68 3.37 7.72
C VAL A 379 11.15 3.76 6.34
N ASP A 380 9.85 4.06 6.27
CA ASP A 380 9.18 4.53 5.07
C ASP A 380 9.26 6.06 4.98
N GLN A 381 8.65 6.74 5.96
CA GLN A 381 8.63 8.20 6.03
C GLN A 381 8.86 8.69 7.45
N VAL A 382 9.35 9.93 7.55
CA VAL A 382 9.50 10.66 8.81
C VAL A 382 8.86 12.03 8.63
N ARG A 383 7.99 12.41 9.55
CA ARG A 383 7.27 13.69 9.52
C ARG A 383 7.44 14.45 10.81
N ILE A 384 7.49 15.77 10.70
CA ILE A 384 7.52 16.68 11.86
C ILE A 384 6.28 17.58 11.84
N TYR A 385 5.60 17.64 12.96
CA TYR A 385 4.42 18.47 13.20
C TYR A 385 4.61 19.35 14.44
N ALA A 386 3.72 20.31 14.62
CA ALA A 386 3.59 21.00 15.89
C ALA A 386 3.10 20.03 16.98
N PRO A 387 3.53 20.18 18.24
CA PRO A 387 3.13 19.27 19.32
C PRO A 387 1.61 19.16 19.52
N ASP A 388 0.89 20.26 19.31
CA ASP A 388 -0.57 20.33 19.50
C ASP A 388 -1.37 19.56 18.44
N ASP A 389 -0.74 19.19 17.33
CA ASP A 389 -1.38 18.43 16.25
C ASP A 389 -1.68 16.96 16.60
N ILE A 390 -1.12 16.47 17.73
CA ILE A 390 -1.24 15.05 18.12
C ILE A 390 -2.69 14.58 18.23
N ALA A 391 -3.59 15.41 18.75
CA ALA A 391 -5.00 15.05 18.92
C ALA A 391 -5.73 14.89 17.58
N ALA A 392 -5.49 15.79 16.62
CA ALA A 392 -6.05 15.72 15.28
C ALA A 392 -5.51 14.51 14.50
N LEU A 393 -4.20 14.26 14.58
CA LEU A 393 -3.55 13.13 13.91
C LEU A 393 -3.99 11.77 14.49
N GLN A 394 -4.34 11.69 15.77
CA GLN A 394 -4.91 10.47 16.37
C GLN A 394 -6.24 10.08 15.72
N GLN A 395 -7.01 11.04 15.19
CA GLN A 395 -8.28 10.77 14.51
C GLN A 395 -8.06 10.20 13.09
N LYS A 396 -6.93 10.48 12.45
CA LYS A 396 -6.62 10.05 11.06
C LYS A 396 -6.60 8.52 10.91
N ARG A 397 -6.40 7.75 11.98
CA ARG A 397 -6.39 6.28 11.97
C ARG A 397 -7.22 5.63 13.09
N LYS A 398 -8.18 6.34 13.63
CA LYS A 398 -9.24 5.71 14.45
C LYS A 398 -10.20 4.99 13.52
N SER A 399 -10.12 3.69 13.51
CA SER A 399 -11.09 2.81 12.87
C SER A 399 -11.93 2.11 13.92
#